data_baeac19e5a8cbdbe7af58ea57c84e03d
#
_entry.id   baeac19e5a8cbdbe7af58ea57c84e03d
#
_cell.length_a   1.000
_cell.length_b   1.000
_cell.length_c   1.000
_cell.angle_alpha   90.00
_cell.angle_beta   90.00
_cell.angle_gamma   90.00
#
_symmetry.space_group_name_H-M   'P 1'
#
loop_
_entity.id
_entity.type
_entity.pdbx_description
1 polymer ?
#
loop_
_entity_poly.entity_id
_entity_poly.type
_entity_poly.pdbx_seq_one_letter_code
_entity_poly.pdbx_strand_id
1 'polypeptide(L)'
;MSVMFFTPAELEAMRLSLLVALASALFTLPPALAVGLFLARRDFFGKSLLDGLLCLPLVLPPVTTGYLLLLCLGRRSPVGQLLEAWFGLRLSFTTAGAVLAAMVVSFPLTLRAVKIAFEMVDRRLEAAAGTLGAAPWRVFLSVTLPLALPGVLNGCLLGFARSLGEFGATITFAGNIAGETRTIPLAVYSMMQSPGREGAAMTLAAASVVIALVAMVGSEMLNRRARRKLAGGG
;
A
#
# COMPACT_ATOMS: atom_id res chain seq x y z
N MET A 1 -3.61 -37.44 16.04
CA MET A 1 -2.85 -36.17 15.97
C MET A 1 -3.17 -35.56 14.61
N SER A 2 -4.30 -34.86 14.52
CA SER A 2 -4.77 -34.26 13.27
C SER A 2 -4.00 -32.97 13.05
N VAL A 3 -3.14 -32.97 12.05
CA VAL A 3 -2.38 -31.82 11.59
C VAL A 3 -3.35 -30.92 10.80
N MET A 4 -4.30 -30.31 11.47
CA MET A 4 -4.98 -29.15 10.91
C MET A 4 -4.15 -27.94 11.32
N PHE A 5 -3.25 -27.52 10.42
CA PHE A 5 -2.29 -26.43 10.66
C PHE A 5 -2.98 -25.09 10.97
N PHE A 6 -4.20 -24.85 10.48
CA PHE A 6 -4.92 -23.61 10.68
C PHE A 6 -6.42 -23.82 10.89
N THR A 7 -7.01 -23.09 11.81
CA THR A 7 -8.46 -23.03 11.97
C THR A 7 -9.10 -22.19 10.85
N PRO A 8 -10.42 -22.34 10.59
CA PRO A 8 -11.14 -21.51 9.62
C PRO A 8 -10.96 -20.00 9.86
N ALA A 9 -10.95 -19.58 11.14
CA ALA A 9 -10.76 -18.18 11.51
C ALA A 9 -9.34 -17.66 11.19
N GLU A 10 -8.30 -18.49 11.31
CA GLU A 10 -6.92 -18.15 10.95
C GLU A 10 -6.76 -18.06 9.43
N LEU A 11 -7.36 -18.98 8.67
CA LEU A 11 -7.36 -18.91 7.20
C LEU A 11 -8.08 -17.65 6.70
N GLU A 12 -9.16 -17.27 7.34
CA GLU A 12 -9.88 -16.05 7.02
C GLU A 12 -9.04 -14.80 7.31
N ALA A 13 -8.34 -14.75 8.44
CA ALA A 13 -7.41 -13.66 8.76
C ALA A 13 -6.26 -13.56 7.73
N MET A 14 -5.74 -14.69 7.26
CA MET A 14 -4.72 -14.75 6.20
C MET A 14 -5.28 -14.21 4.87
N ARG A 15 -6.48 -14.65 4.48
CA ARG A 15 -7.16 -14.16 3.28
C ARG A 15 -7.42 -12.66 3.35
N LEU A 16 -7.94 -12.16 4.46
CA LEU A 16 -8.19 -10.73 4.67
C LEU A 16 -6.91 -9.90 4.64
N SER A 17 -5.82 -10.38 5.26
CA SER A 17 -4.52 -9.71 5.18
C SER A 17 -4.02 -9.58 3.75
N LEU A 18 -4.08 -10.64 2.97
CA LEU A 18 -3.66 -10.61 1.57
C LEU A 18 -4.56 -9.70 0.74
N LEU A 19 -5.88 -9.77 0.93
CA LEU A 19 -6.84 -8.92 0.24
C LEU A 19 -6.56 -7.44 0.54
N VAL A 20 -6.44 -7.08 1.83
CA VAL A 20 -6.19 -5.70 2.26
C VAL A 20 -4.84 -5.21 1.71
N ALA A 21 -3.78 -6.02 1.80
CA ALA A 21 -2.46 -5.64 1.31
C ALA A 21 -2.41 -5.49 -0.21
N LEU A 22 -3.03 -6.40 -0.96
CA LEU A 22 -3.08 -6.32 -2.43
C LEU A 22 -3.96 -5.15 -2.89
N ALA A 23 -5.15 -4.99 -2.32
CA ALA A 23 -6.04 -3.89 -2.65
C ALA A 23 -5.40 -2.53 -2.32
N SER A 24 -4.79 -2.40 -1.13
CA SER A 24 -4.09 -1.17 -0.76
C SER A 24 -2.95 -0.85 -1.70
N ALA A 25 -2.11 -1.81 -2.10
CA ALA A 25 -1.03 -1.60 -3.04
C ALA A 25 -1.56 -1.16 -4.42
N LEU A 26 -2.62 -1.82 -4.91
CA LEU A 26 -3.24 -1.51 -6.20
C LEU A 26 -3.86 -0.09 -6.22
N PHE A 27 -4.61 0.27 -5.18
CA PHE A 27 -5.27 1.58 -5.11
C PHE A 27 -4.31 2.72 -4.71
N THR A 28 -3.20 2.43 -4.05
CA THR A 28 -2.15 3.41 -3.74
C THR A 28 -1.34 3.78 -4.98
N LEU A 29 -1.16 2.86 -5.92
CA LEU A 29 -0.28 3.04 -7.07
C LEU A 29 -0.70 4.20 -8.00
N PRO A 30 -1.96 4.34 -8.44
CA PRO A 30 -2.35 5.44 -9.32
C PRO A 30 -2.09 6.84 -8.74
N PRO A 31 -2.52 7.17 -7.50
CA PRO A 31 -2.19 8.47 -6.92
C PRO A 31 -0.69 8.64 -6.66
N ALA A 32 0.05 7.57 -6.31
CA ALA A 32 1.49 7.64 -6.15
C ALA A 32 2.21 7.91 -7.48
N LEU A 33 1.74 7.35 -8.60
CA LEU A 33 2.26 7.64 -9.93
C LEU A 33 2.02 9.11 -10.32
N ALA A 34 0.78 9.60 -10.15
CA ALA A 34 0.43 10.97 -10.51
C ALA A 34 1.22 12.00 -9.67
N VAL A 35 1.19 11.85 -8.35
CA VAL A 35 1.89 12.76 -7.43
C VAL A 35 3.40 12.61 -7.54
N GLY A 36 3.90 11.39 -7.68
CA GLY A 36 5.34 11.10 -7.84
C GLY A 36 5.91 11.72 -9.11
N LEU A 37 5.20 11.58 -10.24
CA LEU A 37 5.58 12.24 -11.50
C LEU A 37 5.56 13.76 -11.38
N PHE A 38 4.51 14.31 -10.78
CA PHE A 38 4.38 15.76 -10.55
C PHE A 38 5.56 16.29 -9.72
N LEU A 39 5.86 15.65 -8.60
CA LEU A 39 6.99 16.04 -7.74
C LEU A 39 8.35 15.82 -8.39
N ALA A 40 8.52 14.78 -9.23
CA ALA A 40 9.78 14.52 -9.95
C ALA A 40 10.04 15.52 -11.08
N ARG A 41 9.00 16.07 -11.70
CA ARG A 41 9.13 16.91 -12.92
C ARG A 41 8.94 18.39 -12.68
N ARG A 42 8.35 18.79 -11.56
CA ARG A 42 8.05 20.20 -11.26
C ARG A 42 8.82 20.69 -10.05
N ASP A 43 9.37 21.90 -10.19
CA ASP A 43 9.92 22.67 -9.09
C ASP A 43 9.02 23.88 -8.86
N PHE A 44 8.54 24.05 -7.64
CA PHE A 44 7.62 25.12 -7.25
C PHE A 44 7.82 25.48 -5.78
N PHE A 45 7.41 26.71 -5.44
CA PHE A 45 7.45 27.16 -4.04
C PHE A 45 6.53 26.27 -3.17
N GLY A 46 7.08 25.75 -2.05
CA GLY A 46 6.34 24.85 -1.16
C GLY A 46 6.42 23.35 -1.50
N LYS A 47 7.19 22.94 -2.52
CA LYS A 47 7.40 21.53 -2.89
C LYS A 47 7.83 20.68 -1.69
N SER A 48 8.78 21.17 -0.90
CA SER A 48 9.29 20.46 0.28
C SER A 48 8.21 20.31 1.37
N LEU A 49 7.35 21.32 1.53
CA LEU A 49 6.24 21.25 2.47
C LEU A 49 5.20 20.21 2.02
N LEU A 50 4.85 20.21 0.73
CA LEU A 50 3.94 19.22 0.17
C LEU A 50 4.50 17.79 0.30
N ASP A 51 5.77 17.59 -0.03
CA ASP A 51 6.46 16.30 0.12
C ASP A 51 6.47 15.84 1.59
N GLY A 52 6.72 16.77 2.53
CA GLY A 52 6.65 16.53 3.97
C GLY A 52 5.25 16.14 4.43
N LEU A 53 4.20 16.87 3.99
CA LEU A 53 2.82 16.56 4.34
C LEU A 53 2.38 15.19 3.82
N LEU A 54 2.74 14.85 2.58
CA LEU A 54 2.45 13.55 2.00
C LEU A 54 3.20 12.39 2.69
N CYS A 55 4.34 12.70 3.31
CA CYS A 55 5.12 11.76 4.09
C CYS A 55 4.73 11.70 5.58
N LEU A 56 3.81 12.55 6.03
CA LEU A 56 3.41 12.64 7.43
C LEU A 56 2.95 11.30 8.03
N PRO A 57 2.14 10.46 7.32
CA PRO A 57 1.70 9.17 7.85
C PRO A 57 2.85 8.20 8.16
N LEU A 58 4.03 8.40 7.60
CA LEU A 58 5.20 7.57 7.90
C LEU A 58 5.82 7.90 9.26
N VAL A 59 5.72 9.16 9.69
CA VAL A 59 6.31 9.67 10.93
C VAL A 59 5.33 9.57 12.10
N LEU A 60 4.05 9.73 11.82
CA LEU A 60 3.01 9.61 12.84
C LEU A 60 2.88 8.18 13.35
N PRO A 61 2.61 7.99 14.66
CA PRO A 61 2.22 6.68 15.16
C PRO A 61 1.00 6.15 14.38
N PRO A 62 1.02 4.88 13.93
CA PRO A 62 -0.07 4.33 13.11
C PRO A 62 -1.46 4.45 13.75
N VAL A 63 -1.54 4.28 15.07
CA VAL A 63 -2.80 4.47 15.83
C VAL A 63 -3.33 5.90 15.68
N THR A 64 -2.44 6.90 15.73
CA THR A 64 -2.80 8.31 15.53
C THR A 64 -3.33 8.55 14.11
N THR A 65 -2.68 7.95 13.11
CA THR A 65 -3.15 8.02 11.72
C THR A 65 -4.56 7.42 11.58
N GLY A 66 -4.81 6.25 12.18
CA GLY A 66 -6.14 5.64 12.22
C GLY A 66 -7.19 6.49 12.92
N TYR A 67 -6.82 7.15 14.02
CA TYR A 67 -7.69 8.08 14.74
C TYR A 67 -8.04 9.32 13.89
N LEU A 68 -7.06 9.91 13.21
CA LEU A 68 -7.31 11.02 12.27
C LEU A 68 -8.24 10.59 11.13
N LEU A 69 -8.06 9.39 10.57
CA LEU A 69 -8.99 8.84 9.59
C LEU A 69 -10.40 8.69 10.16
N LEU A 70 -10.53 8.25 11.42
CA LEU A 70 -11.82 8.12 12.08
C LEU A 70 -12.50 9.48 12.29
N LEU A 71 -11.72 10.52 12.64
CA LEU A 71 -12.24 11.88 12.76
C LEU A 71 -12.67 12.47 11.42
N CYS A 72 -11.91 12.19 10.33
CA CYS A 72 -12.19 12.78 9.01
C CYS A 72 -13.26 11.99 8.23
N LEU A 73 -13.23 10.65 8.29
CA LEU A 73 -14.03 9.75 7.44
C LEU A 73 -14.94 8.81 8.22
N GLY A 74 -14.94 8.91 9.54
CA GLY A 74 -15.83 8.15 10.40
C GLY A 74 -17.29 8.52 10.19
N ARG A 75 -18.21 7.65 10.56
CA ARG A 75 -19.65 7.79 10.34
C ARG A 75 -20.25 9.09 10.91
N ARG A 76 -19.64 9.68 11.93
CA ARG A 76 -20.08 10.94 12.54
C ARG A 76 -19.44 12.18 11.93
N SER A 77 -18.43 12.02 11.06
CA SER A 77 -17.81 13.15 10.39
C SER A 77 -18.67 13.69 9.26
N PRO A 78 -18.57 14.98 8.92
CA PRO A 78 -19.29 15.54 7.78
C PRO A 78 -18.96 14.82 6.46
N VAL A 79 -17.69 14.48 6.24
CA VAL A 79 -17.26 13.76 5.03
C VAL A 79 -17.79 12.33 5.01
N GLY A 80 -17.76 11.63 6.15
CA GLY A 80 -18.31 10.27 6.26
C GLY A 80 -19.82 10.25 6.00
N GLN A 81 -20.56 11.22 6.52
CA GLN A 81 -22.02 11.38 6.26
C GLN A 81 -22.30 11.66 4.78
N LEU A 82 -21.50 12.52 4.14
CA LEU A 82 -21.61 12.80 2.70
C LEU A 82 -21.36 11.54 1.85
N LEU A 83 -20.33 10.76 2.17
CA LEU A 83 -20.01 9.51 1.48
C LEU A 83 -21.13 8.47 1.65
N GLU A 84 -21.71 8.37 2.83
CA GLU A 84 -22.85 7.49 3.09
C GLU A 84 -24.13 7.95 2.36
N ALA A 85 -24.42 9.25 2.36
CA ALA A 85 -25.61 9.81 1.74
C ALA A 85 -25.58 9.77 0.21
N TRP A 86 -24.43 10.02 -0.42
CA TRP A 86 -24.33 10.14 -1.88
C TRP A 86 -23.93 8.83 -2.57
N PHE A 87 -23.10 8.02 -1.93
CA PHE A 87 -22.53 6.80 -2.52
C PHE A 87 -22.90 5.53 -1.76
N GLY A 88 -23.62 5.63 -0.61
CA GLY A 88 -23.89 4.48 0.25
C GLY A 88 -22.63 3.86 0.89
N LEU A 89 -21.50 4.60 0.84
CA LEU A 89 -20.20 4.09 1.26
C LEU A 89 -19.96 4.33 2.75
N ARG A 90 -19.81 3.24 3.50
CA ARG A 90 -19.38 3.24 4.89
C ARG A 90 -17.93 2.75 4.95
N LEU A 91 -17.02 3.61 5.37
CA LEU A 91 -15.60 3.28 5.43
C LEU A 91 -15.19 2.75 6.82
N SER A 92 -15.61 3.43 7.90
CA SER A 92 -15.25 2.99 9.25
C SER A 92 -15.86 1.63 9.60
N PHE A 93 -15.04 0.78 10.23
CA PHE A 93 -15.40 -0.58 10.68
C PHE A 93 -15.80 -1.54 9.55
N THR A 94 -15.18 -1.40 8.38
CA THR A 94 -15.38 -2.27 7.20
C THR A 94 -14.05 -2.70 6.60
N THR A 95 -14.07 -3.72 5.74
CA THR A 95 -12.90 -4.14 4.94
C THR A 95 -12.38 -2.99 4.06
N ALA A 96 -13.27 -2.17 3.48
CA ALA A 96 -12.88 -0.98 2.70
C ALA A 96 -12.12 0.04 3.57
N GLY A 97 -12.52 0.21 4.83
CA GLY A 97 -11.79 1.01 5.80
C GLY A 97 -10.42 0.44 6.14
N ALA A 98 -10.29 -0.88 6.28
CA ALA A 98 -9.00 -1.52 6.49
C ALA A 98 -8.06 -1.28 5.29
N VAL A 99 -8.57 -1.40 4.06
CA VAL A 99 -7.82 -1.08 2.83
C VAL A 99 -7.39 0.39 2.83
N LEU A 100 -8.29 1.32 3.13
CA LEU A 100 -7.98 2.75 3.16
C LEU A 100 -6.94 3.10 4.23
N ALA A 101 -7.05 2.54 5.43
CA ALA A 101 -6.05 2.72 6.48
C ALA A 101 -4.66 2.24 6.04
N ALA A 102 -4.60 1.04 5.45
CA ALA A 102 -3.38 0.48 4.91
C ALA A 102 -2.81 1.32 3.73
N MET A 103 -3.68 1.85 2.85
CA MET A 103 -3.29 2.77 1.77
C MET A 103 -2.60 4.02 2.31
N VAL A 104 -3.22 4.70 3.27
CA VAL A 104 -2.69 5.96 3.82
C VAL A 104 -1.34 5.76 4.48
N VAL A 105 -1.16 4.67 5.22
CA VAL A 105 0.11 4.37 5.92
C VAL A 105 1.20 3.90 4.96
N SER A 106 0.86 3.19 3.87
CA SER A 106 1.81 2.71 2.87
C SER A 106 2.14 3.73 1.78
N PHE A 107 1.25 4.71 1.56
CA PHE A 107 1.38 5.74 0.52
C PHE A 107 2.75 6.43 0.49
N PRO A 108 3.31 6.92 1.61
CA PRO A 108 4.60 7.61 1.59
C PRO A 108 5.75 6.76 1.04
N LEU A 109 5.79 5.47 1.38
CA LEU A 109 6.83 4.54 0.89
C LEU A 109 6.71 4.32 -0.61
N THR A 110 5.50 4.05 -1.09
CA THR A 110 5.22 3.90 -2.52
C THR A 110 5.53 5.17 -3.28
N LEU A 111 5.09 6.33 -2.77
CA LEU A 111 5.32 7.64 -3.37
C LEU A 111 6.82 7.93 -3.52
N ARG A 112 7.62 7.74 -2.47
CA ARG A 112 9.07 7.99 -2.50
C ARG A 112 9.77 7.11 -3.53
N ALA A 113 9.46 5.82 -3.58
CA ALA A 113 10.05 4.90 -4.55
C ALA A 113 9.68 5.27 -5.99
N VAL A 114 8.43 5.61 -6.23
CA VAL A 114 7.92 6.04 -7.55
C VAL A 114 8.53 7.37 -7.96
N LYS A 115 8.61 8.35 -7.05
CA LYS A 115 9.26 9.66 -7.30
C LYS A 115 10.72 9.46 -7.72
N ILE A 116 11.49 8.70 -6.95
CA ILE A 116 12.90 8.39 -7.28
C ILE A 116 12.99 7.70 -8.64
N ALA A 117 12.10 6.74 -8.93
CA ALA A 117 12.08 6.06 -10.22
C ALA A 117 11.90 7.02 -11.41
N PHE A 118 11.03 8.02 -11.26
CA PHE A 118 10.85 9.06 -12.28
C PHE A 118 12.03 10.05 -12.34
N GLU A 119 12.64 10.40 -11.21
CA GLU A 119 13.82 11.26 -11.18
C GLU A 119 15.03 10.65 -11.89
N MET A 120 15.14 9.32 -11.88
CA MET A 120 16.22 8.58 -12.57
C MET A 120 16.04 8.49 -14.10
N VAL A 121 14.87 8.78 -14.64
CA VAL A 121 14.65 8.81 -16.09
C VAL A 121 15.28 10.09 -16.68
N ASP A 122 16.19 9.91 -17.63
CA ASP A 122 16.86 11.04 -18.30
C ASP A 122 15.84 11.86 -19.11
N ARG A 123 15.72 13.14 -18.75
CA ARG A 123 14.83 14.10 -19.41
C ARG A 123 15.19 14.32 -20.89
N ARG A 124 16.42 14.03 -21.31
CA ARG A 124 16.84 14.12 -22.72
C ARG A 124 16.11 13.12 -23.61
N LEU A 125 15.81 11.93 -23.08
CA LEU A 125 15.03 10.92 -23.80
C LEU A 125 13.58 11.37 -24.02
N GLU A 126 12.99 12.00 -22.99
CA GLU A 126 11.64 12.58 -23.09
C GLU A 126 11.60 13.74 -24.10
N ALA A 127 12.64 14.63 -24.07
CA ALA A 127 12.77 15.72 -25.01
C ALA A 127 12.95 15.22 -26.45
N ALA A 128 13.80 14.22 -26.68
CA ALA A 128 14.02 13.62 -27.99
C ALA A 128 12.72 13.03 -28.57
N ALA A 129 11.92 12.31 -27.76
CA ALA A 129 10.61 11.82 -28.20
C ALA A 129 9.65 12.97 -28.54
N GLY A 130 9.69 14.06 -27.79
CA GLY A 130 8.90 15.27 -28.07
C GLY A 130 9.28 15.94 -29.38
N THR A 131 10.58 16.04 -29.73
CA THR A 131 11.03 16.59 -31.02
C THR A 131 10.62 15.76 -32.22
N LEU A 132 10.38 14.46 -32.03
CA LEU A 132 9.80 13.55 -33.04
C LEU A 132 8.26 13.66 -33.14
N GLY A 133 7.64 14.65 -32.47
CA GLY A 133 6.20 14.91 -32.55
C GLY A 133 5.35 14.05 -31.61
N ALA A 134 5.94 13.34 -30.63
CA ALA A 134 5.17 12.56 -29.69
C ALA A 134 4.44 13.48 -28.69
N ALA A 135 3.13 13.31 -28.54
CA ALA A 135 2.33 14.00 -27.55
C ALA A 135 2.79 13.62 -26.11
N PRO A 136 2.66 14.52 -25.11
CA PRO A 136 3.17 14.30 -23.74
C PRO A 136 2.71 12.97 -23.11
N TRP A 137 1.47 12.56 -23.32
CA TRP A 137 0.95 11.29 -22.82
C TRP A 137 1.61 10.06 -23.48
N ARG A 138 1.97 10.19 -24.79
CA ARG A 138 2.72 9.14 -25.51
C ARG A 138 4.15 9.06 -24.99
N VAL A 139 4.82 10.19 -24.78
CA VAL A 139 6.15 10.21 -24.16
C VAL A 139 6.11 9.52 -22.80
N PHE A 140 5.11 9.82 -21.98
CA PHE A 140 4.95 9.17 -20.67
C PHE A 140 4.80 7.65 -20.80
N LEU A 141 3.91 7.16 -21.65
CA LEU A 141 3.63 5.72 -21.78
C LEU A 141 4.74 4.94 -22.50
N SER A 142 5.45 5.56 -23.47
CA SER A 142 6.45 4.87 -24.29
C SER A 142 7.89 5.05 -23.84
N VAL A 143 8.18 6.09 -23.05
CA VAL A 143 9.55 6.40 -22.59
C VAL A 143 9.61 6.41 -21.06
N THR A 144 8.87 7.33 -20.43
CA THR A 144 9.01 7.60 -18.99
C THR A 144 8.60 6.40 -18.14
N LEU A 145 7.38 5.88 -18.35
CA LEU A 145 6.84 4.78 -17.56
C LEU A 145 7.60 3.46 -17.75
N PRO A 146 7.96 3.02 -18.97
CA PRO A 146 8.75 1.80 -19.16
C PRO A 146 10.12 1.87 -18.48
N LEU A 147 10.83 3.01 -18.57
CA LEU A 147 12.12 3.20 -17.93
C LEU A 147 12.02 3.27 -16.39
N ALA A 148 10.96 3.88 -15.86
CA ALA A 148 10.69 3.95 -14.43
C ALA A 148 10.09 2.64 -13.87
N LEU A 149 9.58 1.73 -14.71
CA LEU A 149 8.81 0.55 -14.30
C LEU A 149 9.46 -0.30 -13.22
N PRO A 150 10.78 -0.61 -13.24
CA PRO A 150 11.42 -1.38 -12.17
C PRO A 150 11.33 -0.70 -10.81
N GLY A 151 11.45 0.63 -10.76
CA GLY A 151 11.31 1.39 -9.52
C GLY A 151 9.85 1.53 -9.07
N VAL A 152 8.92 1.66 -10.01
CA VAL A 152 7.48 1.67 -9.75
C VAL A 152 7.04 0.34 -9.14
N LEU A 153 7.48 -0.79 -9.72
CA LEU A 153 7.21 -2.12 -9.19
C LEU A 153 7.80 -2.27 -7.78
N ASN A 154 9.01 -1.79 -7.55
CA ASN A 154 9.61 -1.80 -6.21
C ASN A 154 8.79 -0.97 -5.22
N GLY A 155 8.29 0.20 -5.61
CA GLY A 155 7.40 1.02 -4.80
C GLY A 155 6.09 0.33 -4.44
N CYS A 156 5.47 -0.32 -5.41
CA CYS A 156 4.25 -1.12 -5.20
C CYS A 156 4.47 -2.23 -4.17
N LEU A 157 5.62 -2.88 -4.23
CA LEU A 157 6.05 -3.93 -3.33
C LEU A 157 6.29 -3.48 -1.92
N LEU A 158 6.99 -2.35 -1.77
CA LEU A 158 7.22 -1.74 -0.45
C LEU A 158 5.87 -1.35 0.17
N GLY A 159 4.96 -0.81 -0.63
CA GLY A 159 3.59 -0.52 -0.19
C GLY A 159 2.83 -1.76 0.26
N PHE A 160 2.89 -2.84 -0.52
CA PHE A 160 2.28 -4.13 -0.19
C PHE A 160 2.84 -4.70 1.12
N ALA A 161 4.17 -4.79 1.23
CA ALA A 161 4.83 -5.32 2.42
C ALA A 161 4.48 -4.50 3.68
N ARG A 162 4.46 -3.16 3.55
CA ARG A 162 4.06 -2.26 4.64
C ARG A 162 2.59 -2.47 5.04
N SER A 163 1.70 -2.69 4.08
CA SER A 163 0.27 -2.92 4.32
C SER A 163 -0.01 -4.29 4.95
N LEU A 164 0.76 -5.31 4.60
CA LEU A 164 0.60 -6.66 5.15
C LEU A 164 0.81 -6.70 6.67
N GLY A 165 1.75 -5.91 7.18
CA GLY A 165 2.04 -5.78 8.61
C GLY A 165 1.27 -4.65 9.32
N GLU A 166 0.26 -4.02 8.65
CA GLU A 166 -0.44 -2.90 9.27
C GLU A 166 -1.38 -3.37 10.38
N PHE A 167 -1.25 -2.71 11.53
CA PHE A 167 -2.02 -3.00 12.74
C PHE A 167 -2.68 -1.74 13.30
N GLY A 168 -1.89 -0.70 13.56
CA GLY A 168 -2.30 0.44 14.37
C GLY A 168 -3.41 1.29 13.75
N ALA A 169 -3.29 1.64 12.47
CA ALA A 169 -4.32 2.40 11.78
C ALA A 169 -5.56 1.54 11.52
N THR A 170 -5.35 0.24 11.24
CA THR A 170 -6.45 -0.69 10.99
C THR A 170 -7.29 -0.92 12.23
N ILE A 171 -6.68 -1.19 13.40
CA ILE A 171 -7.45 -1.44 14.63
C ILE A 171 -8.27 -0.21 15.04
N THR A 172 -7.75 0.99 14.81
CA THR A 172 -8.40 2.23 15.21
C THR A 172 -9.51 2.63 14.25
N PHE A 173 -9.31 2.51 12.94
CA PHE A 173 -10.27 2.97 11.93
C PHE A 173 -11.25 1.88 11.47
N ALA A 174 -10.76 0.65 11.26
CA ALA A 174 -11.55 -0.47 10.77
C ALA A 174 -11.98 -1.45 11.87
N GLY A 175 -11.37 -1.37 13.06
CA GLY A 175 -11.66 -2.26 14.17
C GLY A 175 -11.01 -3.64 14.01
N ASN A 176 -11.52 -4.62 14.81
CA ASN A 176 -11.03 -6.00 14.84
C ASN A 176 -12.23 -6.96 14.80
N ILE A 177 -12.94 -6.97 13.69
CA ILE A 177 -14.18 -7.74 13.49
C ILE A 177 -13.83 -9.04 12.77
N ALA A 178 -14.13 -10.19 13.41
CA ALA A 178 -13.90 -11.50 12.82
C ALA A 178 -14.71 -11.63 11.53
N GLY A 179 -14.09 -12.13 10.46
CA GLY A 179 -14.74 -12.29 9.17
C GLY A 179 -14.83 -11.03 8.31
N GLU A 180 -14.50 -9.86 8.85
CA GLU A 180 -14.68 -8.61 8.12
C GLU A 180 -13.39 -7.75 8.07
N THR A 181 -12.78 -7.49 9.23
CA THR A 181 -11.60 -6.59 9.30
C THR A 181 -10.40 -7.21 10.01
N ARG A 182 -10.55 -8.40 10.59
CA ARG A 182 -9.49 -9.06 11.33
C ARG A 182 -8.40 -9.59 10.42
N THR A 183 -7.34 -8.81 10.23
CA THR A 183 -6.12 -9.22 9.55
C THR A 183 -5.23 -10.08 10.45
N ILE A 184 -4.15 -10.69 9.91
CA ILE A 184 -3.20 -11.50 10.70
C ILE A 184 -2.68 -10.74 11.92
N PRO A 185 -2.16 -9.49 11.84
CA PRO A 185 -1.69 -8.77 13.02
C PRO A 185 -2.78 -8.61 14.10
N LEU A 186 -4.01 -8.36 13.70
CA LEU A 186 -5.16 -8.24 14.60
C LEU A 186 -5.55 -9.58 15.23
N ALA A 187 -5.49 -10.66 14.45
CA ALA A 187 -5.76 -12.02 14.95
C ALA A 187 -4.70 -12.45 15.96
N VAL A 188 -3.42 -12.27 15.65
CA VAL A 188 -2.31 -12.55 16.57
C VAL A 188 -2.48 -11.76 17.88
N TYR A 189 -2.75 -10.47 17.78
CA TYR A 189 -2.99 -9.62 18.95
C TYR A 189 -4.15 -10.15 19.82
N SER A 190 -5.28 -10.53 19.21
CA SER A 190 -6.42 -11.09 19.94
C SER A 190 -6.09 -12.43 20.63
N MET A 191 -5.30 -13.27 19.96
CA MET A 191 -4.88 -14.57 20.50
C MET A 191 -3.92 -14.40 21.67
N MET A 192 -3.00 -13.44 21.63
CA MET A 192 -2.07 -13.13 22.73
C MET A 192 -2.79 -12.66 23.98
N GLN A 193 -3.97 -12.05 23.84
CA GLN A 193 -4.79 -11.63 24.97
C GLN A 193 -5.72 -12.75 25.52
N SER A 194 -5.73 -13.92 24.88
CA SER A 194 -6.60 -15.04 25.24
C SER A 194 -5.75 -16.16 25.87
N PRO A 195 -5.93 -16.48 27.17
CA PRO A 195 -5.17 -17.54 27.81
C PRO A 195 -5.27 -18.87 27.07
N GLY A 196 -4.12 -19.55 26.91
CA GLY A 196 -4.06 -20.88 26.24
C GLY A 196 -4.04 -20.84 24.73
N ARG A 197 -3.99 -19.63 24.08
CA ARG A 197 -3.91 -19.49 22.61
C ARG A 197 -2.55 -19.01 22.10
N GLU A 198 -1.53 -19.01 22.95
CA GLU A 198 -0.18 -18.54 22.61
C GLU A 198 0.43 -19.37 21.46
N GLY A 199 0.20 -20.69 21.46
CA GLY A 199 0.68 -21.57 20.37
C GLY A 199 0.04 -21.26 19.02
N ALA A 200 -1.26 -20.95 19.00
CA ALA A 200 -1.95 -20.53 17.78
C ALA A 200 -1.46 -19.17 17.28
N ALA A 201 -1.22 -18.22 18.21
CA ALA A 201 -0.64 -16.92 17.88
C ALA A 201 0.75 -17.08 17.24
N MET A 202 1.60 -17.93 17.80
CA MET A 202 2.94 -18.21 17.26
C MET A 202 2.87 -18.85 15.86
N THR A 203 1.97 -19.80 15.65
CA THR A 203 1.78 -20.45 14.33
C THR A 203 1.32 -19.43 13.28
N LEU A 204 0.37 -18.59 13.62
CA LEU A 204 -0.13 -17.55 12.70
C LEU A 204 0.93 -16.46 12.43
N ALA A 205 1.71 -16.11 13.44
CA ALA A 205 2.84 -15.18 13.28
C ALA A 205 3.92 -15.79 12.35
N ALA A 206 4.28 -17.06 12.53
CA ALA A 206 5.20 -17.76 11.64
C ALA A 206 4.67 -17.82 10.20
N ALA A 207 3.38 -18.09 10.01
CA ALA A 207 2.74 -18.07 8.70
C ALA A 207 2.83 -16.67 8.04
N SER A 208 2.65 -15.59 8.83
CA SER A 208 2.80 -14.23 8.31
C SER A 208 4.21 -13.93 7.81
N VAL A 209 5.23 -14.40 8.51
CA VAL A 209 6.64 -14.28 8.09
C VAL A 209 6.87 -15.01 6.77
N VAL A 210 6.35 -16.24 6.63
CA VAL A 210 6.47 -17.01 5.39
C VAL A 210 5.78 -16.29 4.22
N ILE A 211 4.55 -15.79 4.43
CA ILE A 211 3.81 -15.02 3.42
C ILE A 211 4.61 -13.77 3.00
N ALA A 212 5.13 -13.02 3.96
CA ALA A 212 5.93 -11.83 3.69
C ALA A 212 7.21 -12.16 2.90
N LEU A 213 7.91 -13.22 3.27
CA LEU A 213 9.12 -13.68 2.56
C LEU A 213 8.80 -14.13 1.13
N VAL A 214 7.75 -14.94 0.94
CA VAL A 214 7.32 -15.38 -0.40
C VAL A 214 6.94 -14.19 -1.27
N ALA A 215 6.19 -13.25 -0.72
CA ALA A 215 5.82 -12.03 -1.43
C ALA A 215 7.08 -11.21 -1.80
N MET A 216 8.00 -11.02 -0.88
CA MET A 216 9.23 -10.26 -1.10
C MET A 216 10.14 -10.93 -2.14
N VAL A 217 10.36 -12.24 -2.05
CA VAL A 217 11.17 -13.00 -3.02
C VAL A 217 10.51 -13.00 -4.40
N GLY A 218 9.20 -13.27 -4.46
CA GLY A 218 8.44 -13.27 -5.71
C GLY A 218 8.54 -11.95 -6.45
N SER A 219 8.51 -10.88 -5.72
CA SER A 219 8.61 -9.53 -6.25
C SER A 219 10.02 -9.15 -6.73
N GLU A 220 11.03 -9.52 -5.97
CA GLU A 220 12.42 -9.34 -6.42
C GLU A 220 12.67 -10.12 -7.73
N MET A 221 12.09 -11.31 -7.85
CA MET A 221 12.16 -12.08 -9.11
C MET A 221 11.47 -11.35 -10.26
N LEU A 222 10.30 -10.75 -10.03
CA LEU A 222 9.60 -9.94 -11.04
C LEU A 222 10.41 -8.70 -11.43
N ASN A 223 10.99 -8.00 -10.46
CA ASN A 223 11.86 -6.86 -10.70
C ASN A 223 13.08 -7.22 -11.54
N ARG A 224 13.75 -8.33 -11.20
CA ARG A 224 14.90 -8.82 -11.99
C ARG A 224 14.51 -9.17 -13.42
N ARG A 225 13.35 -9.80 -13.62
CA ARG A 225 12.84 -10.09 -14.97
C ARG A 225 12.52 -8.82 -15.76
N ALA A 226 11.89 -7.83 -15.13
CA ALA A 226 11.60 -6.53 -15.74
C ALA A 226 12.88 -5.81 -16.17
N ARG A 227 13.89 -5.74 -15.29
CA ARG A 227 15.20 -5.15 -15.61
C ARG A 227 15.92 -5.86 -16.75
N ARG A 228 15.90 -7.20 -16.79
CA ARG A 228 16.54 -7.98 -17.88
C ARG A 228 15.88 -7.73 -19.23
N LYS A 229 14.53 -7.61 -19.27
CA LYS A 229 13.81 -7.28 -20.51
C LYS A 229 14.15 -5.89 -21.03
N LEU A 230 14.35 -4.92 -20.15
CA LEU A 230 14.75 -3.56 -20.54
C LEU A 230 16.22 -3.48 -20.96
N ALA A 231 17.10 -4.30 -20.37
CA ALA A 231 18.53 -4.34 -20.72
C ALA A 231 18.84 -5.21 -21.95
N GLY A 232 18.00 -6.18 -22.30
CA GLY A 232 18.20 -7.13 -23.42
C GLY A 232 17.43 -6.78 -24.68
N GLY A 233 16.77 -5.63 -24.76
CA GLY A 233 16.02 -5.13 -25.92
C GLY A 233 16.82 -4.16 -26.81
N GLY A 234 18.16 -4.24 -26.77
CA GLY A 234 19.08 -3.51 -27.65
C GLY A 234 19.81 -4.46 -28.60
#